data_6a72e1abb270af466dcae54979fc36bb
#
_entry.id   6a72e1abb270af466dcae54979fc36bb
#
_cell.length_a   1.000
_cell.length_b   1.000
_cell.length_c   1.000
_cell.angle_alpha   90.00
_cell.angle_beta   90.00
_cell.angle_gamma   90.00
#
_symmetry.space_group_name_H-M   'P 1'
#
loop_
_entity.id
_entity.type
_entity.pdbx_description
1 polymer ?
#
loop_
_entity_poly.entity_id
_entity_poly.type
_entity_poly.pdbx_seq_one_letter_code
_entity_poly.pdbx_strand_id
1 'polypeptide(L)'
;MPHRLFVLLFGILFIGLLPGSARQSPDKIWHKLDSIQNYRTEFTYTVTLPLTDSEINYRAELSYRKNPIDTLCGYSYLIDYKAENDTCPYANFMAYDNGDYFRFDRDRLREYHHREDKEPFAHKGNNPGVHRSGLFTELFPAEISRQLKTFIGKKDCLVQFFPDTLVQDRLCDAILVNDSVKGELSRTILYTFDTHDGMPLYRETENNPGHLGSQTVTVKYSGNDTDTKFPSDYFGETNLLKNYREILF
;
A
#
# COMPACT_ATOMS: atom_id res chain seq x y z
N MET A 1 22.18 21.43 1.66
CA MET A 1 23.01 20.20 1.75
C MET A 1 22.51 19.20 0.72
N PRO A 2 23.26 18.91 -0.36
CA PRO A 2 22.72 18.18 -1.52
C PRO A 2 23.22 16.72 -1.58
N HIS A 3 23.08 15.94 -0.50
CA HIS A 3 23.66 14.60 -0.51
C HIS A 3 22.65 13.43 -0.58
N ARG A 4 21.34 13.67 -0.44
CA ARG A 4 20.35 12.57 -0.48
C ARG A 4 19.72 12.30 -1.86
N LEU A 5 19.71 13.27 -2.77
CA LEU A 5 19.23 13.08 -4.14
C LEU A 5 20.14 12.16 -4.97
N PHE A 6 21.40 12.02 -4.55
CA PHE A 6 22.40 11.20 -5.27
C PHE A 6 22.29 9.69 -4.98
N VAL A 7 21.65 9.29 -3.88
CA VAL A 7 21.61 7.87 -3.50
C VAL A 7 20.58 7.09 -4.33
N LEU A 8 19.46 7.69 -4.70
CA LEU A 8 18.46 7.05 -5.57
C LEU A 8 18.95 6.89 -7.01
N LEU A 9 19.73 7.83 -7.52
CA LEU A 9 20.29 7.75 -8.87
C LEU A 9 21.50 6.80 -8.97
N PHE A 10 22.28 6.64 -7.90
CA PHE A 10 23.48 5.77 -7.94
C PHE A 10 23.17 4.28 -7.70
N GLY A 11 22.06 3.96 -7.00
CA GLY A 11 21.65 2.56 -6.85
C GLY A 11 21.13 1.93 -8.15
N ILE A 12 20.68 2.74 -9.10
CA ILE A 12 20.11 2.28 -10.39
C ILE A 12 21.17 2.30 -11.51
N LEU A 13 22.29 2.98 -11.35
CA LEU A 13 23.24 3.26 -12.44
C LEU A 13 24.27 2.15 -12.69
N PHE A 14 24.21 1.02 -11.98
CA PHE A 14 25.07 -0.15 -12.19
C PHE A 14 24.34 -1.39 -12.73
N ILE A 15 23.23 -1.19 -13.43
CA ILE A 15 22.67 -2.28 -14.22
C ILE A 15 23.42 -2.32 -15.55
N GLY A 16 24.47 -3.12 -15.59
CA GLY A 16 25.15 -3.46 -16.83
C GLY A 16 24.12 -3.97 -17.83
N LEU A 17 24.07 -3.31 -19.01
CA LEU A 17 23.35 -3.76 -20.18
C LEU A 17 23.85 -5.18 -20.54
N LEU A 18 23.21 -6.20 -19.99
CA LEU A 18 23.33 -7.55 -20.52
C LEU A 18 22.35 -7.67 -21.69
N PRO A 19 22.85 -7.84 -22.91
CA PRO A 19 21.98 -8.09 -24.04
C PRO A 19 21.48 -9.52 -23.97
N GLY A 20 20.16 -9.72 -23.88
CA GLY A 20 19.58 -10.98 -24.30
C GLY A 20 18.71 -11.78 -23.33
N SER A 21 18.17 -11.22 -22.26
CA SER A 21 17.03 -11.87 -21.61
C SER A 21 15.74 -11.45 -22.32
N ALA A 22 14.94 -12.42 -22.72
CA ALA A 22 13.56 -12.17 -23.17
C ALA A 22 12.92 -11.22 -22.14
N ARG A 23 12.40 -10.08 -22.63
CA ARG A 23 11.75 -9.06 -21.80
C ARG A 23 10.71 -9.76 -20.94
N GLN A 24 11.04 -10.06 -19.70
CA GLN A 24 10.05 -10.57 -18.77
C GLN A 24 9.00 -9.47 -18.62
N SER A 25 7.77 -9.84 -18.90
CA SER A 25 6.64 -8.91 -18.77
C SER A 25 6.27 -8.77 -17.30
N PRO A 26 5.95 -7.56 -16.82
CA PRO A 26 5.41 -7.36 -15.48
C PRO A 26 4.04 -8.05 -15.28
N ASP A 27 3.47 -8.66 -16.32
CA ASP A 27 2.19 -9.37 -16.28
C ASP A 27 2.15 -10.45 -15.18
N LYS A 28 3.27 -11.12 -14.92
CA LYS A 28 3.39 -12.10 -13.85
C LYS A 28 3.06 -11.52 -12.48
N ILE A 29 3.47 -10.28 -12.21
CA ILE A 29 3.26 -9.61 -10.92
C ILE A 29 1.77 -9.34 -10.70
N TRP A 30 1.11 -8.66 -11.63
CA TRP A 30 -0.33 -8.36 -11.41
C TRP A 30 -1.22 -9.57 -11.54
N HIS A 31 -0.89 -10.59 -12.35
CA HIS A 31 -1.61 -11.86 -12.32
C HIS A 31 -1.50 -12.53 -10.94
N LYS A 32 -0.34 -12.48 -10.32
CA LYS A 32 -0.16 -12.98 -8.96
C LYS A 32 -1.00 -12.17 -7.96
N LEU A 33 -0.90 -10.85 -7.97
CA LEU A 33 -1.68 -9.97 -7.10
C LEU A 33 -3.20 -10.17 -7.27
N ASP A 34 -3.67 -10.30 -8.51
CA ASP A 34 -5.08 -10.54 -8.82
C ASP A 34 -5.56 -11.93 -8.36
N SER A 35 -4.68 -12.92 -8.24
CA SER A 35 -5.01 -14.27 -7.82
C SER A 35 -5.17 -14.44 -6.32
N ILE A 36 -4.68 -13.48 -5.52
CA ILE A 36 -4.69 -13.55 -4.05
C ILE A 36 -6.14 -13.57 -3.54
N GLN A 37 -6.48 -14.60 -2.78
CA GLN A 37 -7.80 -14.74 -2.15
C GLN A 37 -7.78 -14.23 -0.72
N ASN A 38 -6.76 -14.61 0.05
CA ASN A 38 -6.50 -14.12 1.40
C ASN A 38 -5.07 -13.63 1.48
N TYR A 39 -4.85 -12.63 2.31
CA TYR A 39 -3.52 -12.07 2.49
C TYR A 39 -3.40 -11.44 3.87
N ARG A 40 -2.29 -11.72 4.52
CA ARG A 40 -1.89 -11.08 5.76
C ARG A 40 -0.44 -10.64 5.65
N THR A 41 -0.15 -9.45 6.13
CA THR A 41 1.22 -8.93 6.17
C THR A 41 1.36 -7.91 7.28
N GLU A 42 2.56 -7.82 7.81
CA GLU A 42 3.00 -6.70 8.63
C GLU A 42 3.79 -5.74 7.76
N PHE A 43 3.74 -4.46 8.08
CA PHE A 43 4.57 -3.47 7.41
C PHE A 43 4.92 -2.29 8.32
N THR A 44 6.03 -1.64 8.01
CA THR A 44 6.34 -0.30 8.51
C THR A 44 6.00 0.72 7.45
N TYR A 45 5.42 1.83 7.87
CA TYR A 45 5.01 2.93 7.00
C TYR A 45 5.64 4.22 7.52
N THR A 46 6.55 4.80 6.76
CA THR A 46 7.28 6.00 7.12
C THR A 46 6.92 7.15 6.18
N VAL A 47 6.54 8.28 6.74
CA VAL A 47 6.35 9.53 6.01
C VAL A 47 7.47 10.48 6.39
N THR A 48 8.30 10.84 5.42
CA THR A 48 9.38 11.81 5.61
C THR A 48 8.95 13.17 5.05
N LEU A 49 9.05 14.20 5.89
CA LEU A 49 8.69 15.59 5.58
C LEU A 49 9.95 16.46 5.62
N PRO A 50 10.67 16.66 4.50
CA PRO A 50 11.97 17.33 4.48
C PRO A 50 11.94 18.78 4.98
N LEU A 51 10.82 19.50 4.79
CA LEU A 51 10.69 20.89 5.25
C LEU A 51 10.75 21.06 6.77
N THR A 52 10.27 20.06 7.49
CA THR A 52 10.21 20.06 8.97
C THR A 52 11.26 19.17 9.59
N ASP A 53 12.10 18.51 8.76
CA ASP A 53 13.07 17.49 9.18
C ASP A 53 12.43 16.45 10.13
N SER A 54 11.21 16.05 9.80
CA SER A 54 10.41 15.14 10.63
C SER A 54 10.03 13.86 9.88
N GLU A 55 9.92 12.79 10.67
CA GLU A 55 9.44 11.49 10.20
C GLU A 55 8.26 11.03 11.07
N ILE A 56 7.26 10.47 10.42
CA ILE A 56 6.12 9.83 11.08
C ILE A 56 6.18 8.35 10.74
N ASN A 57 6.35 7.52 11.75
CA ASN A 57 6.52 6.08 11.59
C ASN A 57 5.35 5.32 12.20
N TYR A 58 4.79 4.39 11.42
CA TYR A 58 3.75 3.47 11.86
C TYR A 58 4.20 2.02 11.68
N ARG A 59 3.80 1.16 12.60
CA ARG A 59 3.73 -0.29 12.41
C ARG A 59 2.29 -0.68 12.21
N ALA A 60 2.05 -1.52 11.23
CA ALA A 60 0.71 -1.94 10.91
C ALA A 60 0.67 -3.42 10.51
N GLU A 61 -0.47 -4.04 10.76
CA GLU A 61 -0.84 -5.34 10.25
C GLU A 61 -2.03 -5.17 9.31
N LEU A 62 -1.94 -5.76 8.14
CA LEU A 62 -2.98 -5.76 7.12
C LEU A 62 -3.50 -7.18 6.95
N SER A 63 -4.82 -7.34 7.07
CA SER A 63 -5.57 -8.53 6.70
C SER A 63 -6.49 -8.20 5.54
N TYR A 64 -6.51 -9.04 4.52
CA TYR A 64 -7.28 -8.86 3.29
C TYR A 64 -7.92 -10.18 2.86
N ARG A 65 -9.18 -10.11 2.44
CA ARG A 65 -9.91 -11.23 1.81
C ARG A 65 -10.64 -10.73 0.57
N LYS A 66 -10.37 -11.35 -0.58
CA LYS A 66 -11.11 -11.08 -1.81
C LYS A 66 -12.59 -11.47 -1.62
N ASN A 67 -13.49 -10.57 -1.95
CA ASN A 67 -14.92 -10.77 -1.81
C ASN A 67 -15.63 -10.39 -3.12
N PRO A 68 -15.76 -11.32 -4.08
CA PRO A 68 -16.34 -11.01 -5.39
C PRO A 68 -17.85 -10.70 -5.33
N ILE A 69 -18.52 -10.94 -4.20
CA ILE A 69 -19.94 -10.61 -4.02
C ILE A 69 -20.09 -9.13 -3.65
N ASP A 70 -19.08 -8.56 -3.01
CA ASP A 70 -19.07 -7.13 -2.70
C ASP A 70 -18.88 -6.30 -3.98
N THR A 71 -19.91 -5.54 -4.33
CA THR A 71 -19.93 -4.72 -5.54
C THR A 71 -19.24 -3.36 -5.39
N LEU A 72 -18.86 -2.98 -4.18
CA LEU A 72 -18.20 -1.69 -3.89
C LEU A 72 -16.68 -1.77 -4.03
N CYS A 73 -16.04 -2.66 -3.29
CA CYS A 73 -14.59 -2.83 -3.25
C CYS A 73 -14.12 -4.14 -3.90
N GLY A 74 -14.93 -5.19 -3.82
CA GLY A 74 -14.56 -6.53 -4.24
C GLY A 74 -13.67 -7.26 -3.24
N TYR A 75 -13.49 -6.71 -2.03
CA TYR A 75 -12.69 -7.30 -0.96
C TYR A 75 -13.10 -6.79 0.41
N SER A 76 -12.78 -7.54 1.45
CA SER A 76 -12.87 -7.12 2.85
C SER A 76 -11.46 -6.91 3.39
N TYR A 77 -11.29 -6.00 4.36
CA TYR A 77 -10.00 -5.76 4.98
C TYR A 77 -10.09 -5.33 6.44
N LEU A 78 -9.00 -5.54 7.14
CA LEU A 78 -8.70 -4.97 8.45
C LEU A 78 -7.25 -4.48 8.44
N ILE A 79 -7.03 -3.27 8.92
CA ILE A 79 -5.71 -2.70 9.16
C ILE A 79 -5.65 -2.24 10.60
N ASP A 80 -4.81 -2.90 11.39
CA ASP A 80 -4.43 -2.48 12.73
C ASP A 80 -3.13 -1.68 12.65
N TYR A 81 -3.07 -0.49 13.25
CA TYR A 81 -1.87 0.34 13.17
C TYR A 81 -1.59 1.13 14.45
N LYS A 82 -0.31 1.38 14.70
CA LYS A 82 0.21 2.20 15.81
C LYS A 82 1.36 3.06 15.35
N ALA A 83 1.56 4.19 16.04
CA ALA A 83 2.85 4.86 15.94
C ALA A 83 3.98 3.93 16.44
N GLU A 84 5.17 4.00 15.87
CA GLU A 84 6.25 3.04 16.13
C GLU A 84 6.64 2.94 17.61
N ASN A 85 6.60 4.06 18.32
CA ASN A 85 6.95 4.14 19.75
C ASN A 85 5.76 4.01 20.69
N ASP A 86 4.60 3.60 20.18
CA ASP A 86 3.39 3.49 20.98
C ASP A 86 3.37 2.19 21.80
N THR A 87 3.31 2.34 23.10
CA THR A 87 3.29 1.23 24.07
C THR A 87 1.89 0.78 24.48
N CYS A 88 0.84 1.46 24.00
CA CYS A 88 -0.53 1.06 24.31
C CYS A 88 -0.83 -0.36 23.78
N PRO A 89 -1.51 -1.22 24.56
CA PRO A 89 -1.84 -2.57 24.09
C PRO A 89 -2.82 -2.60 22.90
N TYR A 90 -3.63 -1.54 22.75
CA TYR A 90 -4.64 -1.46 21.71
C TYR A 90 -4.12 -0.67 20.49
N ALA A 91 -4.47 -1.13 19.30
CA ALA A 91 -4.17 -0.44 18.04
C ALA A 91 -5.32 0.50 17.64
N ASN A 92 -5.03 1.47 16.79
CA ASN A 92 -6.05 2.04 15.93
C ASN A 92 -6.41 1.03 14.86
N PHE A 93 -7.65 1.02 14.36
CA PHE A 93 -8.00 0.17 13.24
C PHE A 93 -8.88 0.85 12.20
N MET A 94 -8.78 0.35 10.99
CA MET A 94 -9.71 0.60 9.89
C MET A 94 -10.10 -0.74 9.29
N ALA A 95 -11.38 -0.96 9.08
CA ALA A 95 -11.88 -2.19 8.49
C ALA A 95 -13.04 -1.92 7.54
N TYR A 96 -13.22 -2.82 6.61
CA TYR A 96 -14.35 -2.84 5.70
C TYR A 96 -14.81 -4.26 5.44
N ASP A 97 -16.09 -4.50 5.48
CA ASP A 97 -16.73 -5.76 5.09
C ASP A 97 -18.08 -5.50 4.46
N ASN A 98 -18.24 -5.87 3.20
CA ASN A 98 -19.51 -5.95 2.48
C ASN A 98 -20.42 -4.70 2.61
N GLY A 99 -19.83 -3.51 2.47
CA GLY A 99 -20.54 -2.23 2.55
C GLY A 99 -20.43 -1.53 3.90
N ASP A 100 -20.02 -2.23 4.94
CA ASP A 100 -19.81 -1.66 6.26
C ASP A 100 -18.36 -1.21 6.45
N TYR A 101 -18.16 0.04 6.80
CA TYR A 101 -16.87 0.61 7.14
C TYR A 101 -16.79 0.90 8.63
N PHE A 102 -15.72 0.41 9.24
CA PHE A 102 -15.45 0.56 10.66
C PHE A 102 -14.12 1.27 10.87
N ARG A 103 -14.07 2.18 11.82
CA ARG A 103 -12.85 2.85 12.23
C ARG A 103 -12.85 3.06 13.73
N PHE A 104 -11.74 2.77 14.36
CA PHE A 104 -11.46 3.12 15.74
C PHE A 104 -10.21 4.00 15.78
N ASP A 105 -10.37 5.20 16.32
CA ASP A 105 -9.31 6.17 16.50
C ASP A 105 -9.08 6.37 18.00
N ARG A 106 -8.16 5.59 18.54
CA ARG A 106 -7.81 5.62 19.95
C ARG A 106 -7.18 6.97 20.36
N ASP A 107 -6.40 7.56 19.47
CA ASP A 107 -5.62 8.76 19.74
C ASP A 107 -6.48 10.02 19.77
N ARG A 108 -7.65 9.95 19.16
CA ARG A 108 -8.65 11.01 19.12
C ARG A 108 -9.87 10.64 19.96
N LEU A 109 -9.79 10.73 21.28
CA LEU A 109 -10.93 10.57 22.18
C LEU A 109 -11.54 9.15 22.24
N ARG A 110 -10.83 8.13 21.74
CA ARG A 110 -11.33 6.75 21.66
C ARG A 110 -12.62 6.65 20.83
N GLU A 111 -12.67 7.38 19.71
CA GLU A 111 -13.84 7.40 18.84
C GLU A 111 -13.91 6.12 18.00
N TYR A 112 -15.09 5.49 18.04
CA TYR A 112 -15.48 4.43 17.14
C TYR A 112 -16.49 4.96 16.14
N HIS A 113 -16.26 4.67 14.87
CA HIS A 113 -17.15 5.05 13.79
C HIS A 113 -17.58 3.81 13.01
N HIS A 114 -18.87 3.68 12.80
CA HIS A 114 -19.47 2.74 11.86
C HIS A 114 -20.21 3.51 10.80
N ARG A 115 -20.05 3.14 9.55
CA ARG A 115 -20.77 3.72 8.43
C ARG A 115 -21.11 2.65 7.41
N GLU A 116 -22.35 2.63 6.97
CA GLU A 116 -22.80 1.85 5.83
C GLU A 116 -22.55 2.63 4.53
N ASP A 117 -21.78 2.05 3.62
CA ASP A 117 -21.62 2.57 2.26
C ASP A 117 -22.49 1.72 1.33
N LYS A 118 -23.75 2.16 1.13
CA LYS A 118 -24.75 1.38 0.38
C LYS A 118 -24.71 1.60 -1.11
N GLU A 119 -24.08 2.68 -1.59
CA GLU A 119 -24.07 3.02 -3.00
C GLU A 119 -22.69 2.81 -3.60
N PRO A 120 -22.62 2.12 -4.77
CA PRO A 120 -21.43 2.14 -5.57
C PRO A 120 -21.10 3.59 -5.88
N PHE A 121 -19.82 3.97 -5.78
CA PHE A 121 -19.40 5.33 -6.05
C PHE A 121 -19.81 5.74 -7.46
N ALA A 122 -20.88 6.49 -7.54
CA ALA A 122 -21.44 7.02 -8.79
C ALA A 122 -20.51 8.04 -9.47
N HIS A 123 -19.44 8.48 -8.83
CA HIS A 123 -18.51 9.44 -9.39
C HIS A 123 -17.43 8.70 -10.17
N LYS A 124 -17.45 8.84 -11.49
CA LYS A 124 -16.44 8.33 -12.40
C LYS A 124 -15.03 8.61 -11.88
N GLY A 125 -14.27 7.54 -11.60
CA GLY A 125 -12.87 7.62 -11.17
C GLY A 125 -12.62 7.79 -9.68
N ASN A 126 -13.66 7.88 -8.85
CA ASN A 126 -13.47 7.91 -7.40
C ASN A 126 -13.51 6.51 -6.80
N ASN A 127 -12.60 6.25 -5.91
CA ASN A 127 -12.62 5.05 -5.09
C ASN A 127 -13.81 5.07 -4.13
N PRO A 128 -14.28 3.92 -3.66
CA PRO A 128 -15.24 3.81 -2.58
C PRO A 128 -14.88 4.69 -1.36
N GLY A 129 -15.86 5.13 -0.59
CA GLY A 129 -15.67 5.99 0.58
C GLY A 129 -14.70 5.47 1.61
N VAL A 130 -14.58 4.14 1.69
CA VAL A 130 -13.57 3.44 2.50
C VAL A 130 -12.14 3.86 2.15
N HIS A 131 -11.88 4.19 0.89
CA HIS A 131 -10.57 4.66 0.43
C HIS A 131 -10.33 6.16 0.65
N ARG A 132 -11.35 6.90 1.02
CA ARG A 132 -11.20 8.34 1.31
C ARG A 132 -10.50 8.62 2.63
N SER A 133 -10.53 7.68 3.56
CA SER A 133 -9.81 7.79 4.83
C SER A 133 -8.32 7.47 4.70
N GLY A 134 -7.90 7.05 3.57
CA GLY A 134 -6.65 7.24 2.88
C GLY A 134 -5.38 6.58 3.38
N LEU A 135 -5.22 6.32 4.64
CA LEU A 135 -3.98 5.74 5.12
C LEU A 135 -3.93 4.25 4.76
N PHE A 136 -2.87 3.79 4.10
CA PHE A 136 -2.58 2.39 3.78
C PHE A 136 -3.46 1.71 2.70
N THR A 137 -4.52 2.35 2.19
CA THR A 137 -5.44 1.69 1.25
C THR A 137 -4.78 1.30 -0.07
N GLU A 138 -3.74 2.00 -0.49
CA GLU A 138 -2.95 1.68 -1.68
C GLU A 138 -2.08 0.44 -1.54
N LEU A 139 -2.06 -0.21 -0.37
CA LEU A 139 -1.21 -1.36 -0.07
C LEU A 139 -1.90 -2.71 -0.26
N PHE A 140 -3.20 -2.74 -0.53
CA PHE A 140 -3.91 -3.99 -0.82
C PHE A 140 -3.46 -4.60 -2.15
N PRO A 141 -3.34 -5.92 -2.25
CA PRO A 141 -2.96 -6.58 -3.50
C PRO A 141 -3.79 -6.13 -4.71
N ALA A 142 -5.11 -6.08 -4.56
CA ALA A 142 -6.02 -5.62 -5.60
C ALA A 142 -5.77 -4.16 -6.01
N GLU A 143 -5.45 -3.28 -5.05
CA GLU A 143 -5.18 -1.87 -5.31
C GLU A 143 -3.82 -1.66 -5.97
N ILE A 144 -2.79 -2.39 -5.54
CA ILE A 144 -1.47 -2.36 -6.21
C ILE A 144 -1.63 -2.78 -7.67
N SER A 145 -2.32 -3.91 -7.93
CA SER A 145 -2.59 -4.38 -9.30
C SER A 145 -3.35 -3.33 -10.12
N ARG A 146 -4.41 -2.76 -9.56
CA ARG A 146 -5.21 -1.73 -10.22
C ARG A 146 -4.40 -0.47 -10.55
N GLN A 147 -3.58 0.01 -9.62
CA GLN A 147 -2.73 1.17 -9.81
C GLN A 147 -1.70 0.92 -10.93
N LEU A 148 -1.00 -0.20 -10.90
CA LEU A 148 -0.03 -0.56 -11.94
C LEU A 148 -0.66 -0.60 -13.34
N LYS A 149 -1.83 -1.24 -13.48
CA LYS A 149 -2.58 -1.26 -14.74
C LYS A 149 -3.00 0.13 -15.20
N THR A 150 -3.40 0.99 -14.27
CA THR A 150 -3.78 2.38 -14.56
C THR A 150 -2.58 3.19 -15.06
N PHE A 151 -1.42 3.06 -14.42
CA PHE A 151 -0.21 3.77 -14.84
C PHE A 151 0.27 3.34 -16.23
N ILE A 152 0.21 2.04 -16.54
CA ILE A 152 0.61 1.53 -17.86
C ILE A 152 -0.29 2.10 -18.98
N GLY A 153 -1.59 2.29 -18.69
CA GLY A 153 -2.53 2.87 -19.65
C GLY A 153 -2.50 4.40 -19.75
N LYS A 154 -1.76 5.08 -18.87
CA LYS A 154 -1.75 6.55 -18.78
C LYS A 154 -0.67 7.15 -19.70
N LYS A 155 -1.07 8.11 -20.58
CA LYS A 155 -0.20 8.73 -21.58
C LYS A 155 1.01 9.47 -20.99
N ASP A 156 0.81 10.15 -19.84
CA ASP A 156 1.82 10.98 -19.20
C ASP A 156 2.53 10.23 -18.06
N CYS A 157 2.60 8.91 -18.17
CA CYS A 157 3.22 8.05 -17.18
C CYS A 157 4.26 7.14 -17.86
N LEU A 158 5.48 7.14 -17.34
CA LEU A 158 6.53 6.23 -17.74
C LEU A 158 6.60 5.10 -16.72
N VAL A 159 6.39 3.87 -17.16
CA VAL A 159 6.52 2.65 -16.34
C VAL A 159 7.70 1.82 -16.86
N GLN A 160 8.64 1.55 -16.00
CA GLN A 160 9.84 0.76 -16.30
C GLN A 160 9.89 -0.47 -15.41
N PHE A 161 10.17 -1.61 -15.99
CA PHE A 161 10.33 -2.90 -15.29
C PHE A 161 11.78 -3.33 -15.29
N PHE A 162 12.26 -3.72 -14.12
CA PHE A 162 13.62 -4.19 -13.86
C PHE A 162 13.54 -5.56 -13.18
N PRO A 163 13.59 -6.67 -13.95
CA PRO A 163 13.62 -7.99 -13.39
C PRO A 163 14.97 -8.29 -12.71
N ASP A 164 14.95 -9.15 -11.72
CA ASP A 164 16.15 -9.68 -11.04
C ASP A 164 17.15 -8.58 -10.64
N THR A 165 16.61 -7.48 -10.10
CA THR A 165 17.42 -6.33 -9.70
C THR A 165 17.69 -6.33 -8.20
N LEU A 166 18.78 -5.68 -7.79
CA LEU A 166 19.14 -5.54 -6.39
C LEU A 166 18.64 -4.22 -5.83
N VAL A 167 17.72 -4.27 -4.87
CA VAL A 167 17.23 -3.10 -4.14
C VAL A 167 17.40 -3.34 -2.64
N GLN A 168 18.10 -2.44 -1.95
CA GLN A 168 18.41 -2.58 -0.52
C GLN A 168 19.03 -3.96 -0.18
N ASP A 169 19.99 -4.38 -0.97
CA ASP A 169 20.73 -5.67 -0.83
C ASP A 169 19.84 -6.92 -0.96
N ARG A 170 18.64 -6.79 -1.51
CA ARG A 170 17.72 -7.89 -1.77
C ARG A 170 17.42 -8.02 -3.26
N LEU A 171 17.57 -9.24 -3.80
CA LEU A 171 17.17 -9.55 -5.18
C LEU A 171 15.64 -9.52 -5.31
N CYS A 172 15.14 -8.74 -6.26
CA CYS A 172 13.71 -8.51 -6.45
C CYS A 172 13.37 -8.13 -7.89
N ASP A 173 12.12 -8.22 -8.25
CA ASP A 173 11.56 -7.59 -9.43
C ASP A 173 11.12 -6.16 -9.06
N ALA A 174 11.59 -5.15 -9.79
CA ALA A 174 11.26 -3.76 -9.48
C ALA A 174 10.45 -3.12 -10.62
N ILE A 175 9.51 -2.26 -10.23
CA ILE A 175 8.72 -1.42 -11.15
C ILE A 175 8.89 0.03 -10.71
N LEU A 176 9.43 0.85 -11.60
CA LEU A 176 9.54 2.30 -11.42
C LEU A 176 8.46 3.00 -12.23
N VAL A 177 7.69 3.84 -11.57
CA VAL A 177 6.62 4.65 -12.16
C VAL A 177 6.98 6.12 -12.02
N ASN A 178 7.08 6.84 -13.13
CA ASN A 178 7.20 8.30 -13.17
C ASN A 178 5.88 8.86 -13.71
N ASP A 179 5.07 9.44 -12.84
CA ASP A 179 3.76 10.00 -13.17
C ASP A 179 3.85 11.51 -13.32
N SER A 180 3.49 12.02 -14.50
CA SER A 180 3.55 13.44 -14.83
C SER A 180 2.16 14.04 -14.98
N VAL A 181 2.04 15.31 -14.63
CA VAL A 181 0.83 16.11 -14.81
C VAL A 181 1.22 17.36 -15.61
N LYS A 182 0.61 17.54 -16.78
CA LYS A 182 0.91 18.66 -17.69
C LYS A 182 2.39 18.76 -18.08
N GLY A 183 3.07 17.61 -18.19
CA GLY A 183 4.48 17.53 -18.56
C GLY A 183 5.48 17.72 -17.40
N GLU A 184 5.02 18.00 -16.20
CA GLU A 184 5.85 18.09 -14.98
C GLU A 184 5.74 16.81 -14.17
N LEU A 185 6.88 16.30 -13.68
CA LEU A 185 6.92 15.11 -12.83
C LEU A 185 6.25 15.42 -11.50
N SER A 186 5.11 14.75 -11.25
CA SER A 186 4.34 14.98 -10.03
C SER A 186 4.57 13.90 -8.99
N ARG A 187 4.96 12.68 -9.41
CA ARG A 187 5.16 11.57 -8.50
C ARG A 187 6.09 10.52 -9.09
N THR A 188 6.98 10.01 -8.26
CA THR A 188 7.77 8.82 -8.55
C THR A 188 7.39 7.70 -7.58
N ILE A 189 7.19 6.49 -8.08
CA ILE A 189 6.88 5.32 -7.24
C ILE A 189 7.80 4.18 -7.64
N LEU A 190 8.53 3.64 -6.68
CA LEU A 190 9.26 2.39 -6.79
C LEU A 190 8.50 1.29 -6.06
N TYR A 191 8.14 0.24 -6.75
CA TYR A 191 7.64 -1.01 -6.19
C TYR A 191 8.70 -2.09 -6.33
N THR A 192 8.86 -2.91 -5.29
CA THR A 192 9.65 -4.13 -5.40
C THR A 192 8.86 -5.34 -4.96
N PHE A 193 9.06 -6.43 -5.65
CA PHE A 193 8.37 -7.70 -5.44
C PHE A 193 9.37 -8.83 -5.32
N ASP A 194 9.06 -9.80 -4.52
CA ASP A 194 9.88 -11.02 -4.41
C ASP A 194 9.88 -11.76 -5.76
N THR A 195 11.07 -12.17 -6.22
CA THR A 195 11.23 -12.87 -7.51
C THR A 195 10.58 -14.25 -7.53
N HIS A 196 10.46 -14.89 -6.36
CA HIS A 196 9.95 -16.24 -6.23
C HIS A 196 8.41 -16.26 -6.18
N ASP A 197 7.79 -15.49 -5.29
CA ASP A 197 6.35 -15.54 -5.04
C ASP A 197 5.58 -14.32 -5.54
N GLY A 198 6.29 -13.28 -6.00
CA GLY A 198 5.70 -12.05 -6.54
C GLY A 198 5.02 -11.17 -5.49
N MET A 199 5.31 -11.39 -4.21
CA MET A 199 4.72 -10.61 -3.13
C MET A 199 5.46 -9.28 -2.93
N PRO A 200 4.76 -8.20 -2.51
CA PRO A 200 5.39 -6.92 -2.30
C PRO A 200 6.42 -6.98 -1.15
N LEU A 201 7.56 -6.35 -1.37
CA LEU A 201 8.66 -6.26 -0.40
C LEU A 201 8.86 -4.84 0.10
N TYR A 202 8.81 -3.89 -0.85
CA TYR A 202 9.10 -2.50 -0.57
C TYR A 202 8.33 -1.61 -1.55
N ARG A 203 7.91 -0.46 -1.07
CA ARG A 203 7.38 0.63 -1.89
C ARG A 203 7.92 1.95 -1.40
N GLU A 204 8.36 2.79 -2.32
CA GLU A 204 8.72 4.17 -2.04
C GLU A 204 7.95 5.08 -2.98
N THR A 205 7.37 6.13 -2.44
CA THR A 205 6.65 7.14 -3.22
C THR A 205 7.22 8.49 -2.85
N GLU A 206 7.72 9.21 -3.85
CA GLU A 206 8.08 10.61 -3.72
C GLU A 206 7.01 11.45 -4.43
N ASN A 207 6.35 12.31 -3.69
CA ASN A 207 5.38 13.27 -4.21
C ASN A 207 6.08 14.61 -4.47
N ASN A 208 5.83 15.22 -5.61
CA ASN A 208 6.45 16.46 -6.09
C ASN A 208 7.99 16.42 -6.02
N PRO A 209 8.65 15.48 -6.73
CA PRO A 209 10.10 15.34 -6.70
C PRO A 209 10.80 16.63 -7.10
N GLY A 210 11.84 16.98 -6.34
CA GLY A 210 12.64 18.19 -6.62
C GLY A 210 12.01 19.51 -6.19
N HIS A 211 10.82 19.53 -5.61
CA HIS A 211 10.19 20.73 -5.05
C HIS A 211 10.48 20.86 -3.55
N LEU A 212 10.50 22.12 -3.07
CA LEU A 212 10.47 22.42 -1.62
C LEU A 212 9.16 21.87 -1.07
N GLY A 213 9.12 20.90 -0.26
CA GLY A 213 7.90 20.25 0.26
C GLY A 213 7.59 18.94 -0.41
N SER A 214 8.54 18.37 -1.15
CA SER A 214 8.45 16.95 -1.54
C SER A 214 8.21 16.10 -0.30
N GLN A 215 7.40 15.08 -0.42
CA GLN A 215 7.09 14.14 0.62
C GLN A 215 7.49 12.74 0.17
N THR A 216 8.23 12.03 1.00
CA THR A 216 8.54 10.64 0.74
C THR A 216 7.75 9.73 1.65
N VAL A 217 7.12 8.73 1.08
CA VAL A 217 6.43 7.66 1.79
C VAL A 217 7.13 6.35 1.49
N THR A 218 7.59 5.69 2.53
CA THR A 218 8.27 4.39 2.44
C THR A 218 7.46 3.32 3.15
N VAL A 219 7.27 2.18 2.50
CA VAL A 219 6.61 1.00 3.05
C VAL A 219 7.55 -0.20 2.93
N LYS A 220 7.78 -0.89 4.04
CA LYS A 220 8.56 -2.13 4.08
C LYS A 220 7.65 -3.24 4.58
N TYR A 221 7.44 -4.24 3.74
CA TYR A 221 6.60 -5.39 4.06
C TYR A 221 7.40 -6.50 4.73
N SER A 222 6.75 -7.21 5.66
CA SER A 222 7.30 -8.37 6.35
C SER A 222 6.18 -9.38 6.62
N GLY A 223 6.54 -10.66 6.66
CA GLY A 223 5.58 -11.72 7.02
C GLY A 223 4.42 -11.89 6.03
N ASN A 224 4.69 -11.75 4.73
CA ASN A 224 3.67 -12.01 3.70
C ASN A 224 3.13 -13.44 3.81
N ASP A 225 1.82 -13.59 4.05
CA ASP A 225 1.11 -14.87 4.15
C ASP A 225 -0.14 -14.84 3.26
N THR A 226 -0.15 -15.72 2.24
CA THR A 226 -1.29 -15.91 1.33
C THR A 226 -2.11 -17.16 1.64
N ASP A 227 -1.66 -17.98 2.58
CA ASP A 227 -2.31 -19.23 2.99
C ASP A 227 -3.21 -19.06 4.22
N THR A 228 -3.22 -17.87 4.79
CA THR A 228 -4.04 -17.52 5.95
C THR A 228 -5.53 -17.77 5.67
N LYS A 229 -6.24 -18.24 6.69
CA LYS A 229 -7.70 -18.46 6.61
C LYS A 229 -8.39 -17.61 7.67
N PHE A 230 -9.24 -16.72 7.21
CA PHE A 230 -10.03 -15.89 8.10
C PHE A 230 -11.39 -16.53 8.39
N PRO A 231 -11.84 -16.56 9.65
CA PRO A 231 -13.25 -16.87 10.00
C PRO A 231 -14.21 -15.98 9.22
N SER A 232 -15.45 -16.41 9.06
CA SER A 232 -16.46 -15.69 8.28
C SER A 232 -16.74 -14.28 8.83
N ASP A 233 -16.70 -14.13 10.15
CA ASP A 233 -16.96 -12.90 10.92
C ASP A 233 -15.70 -12.09 11.24
N TYR A 234 -14.54 -12.48 10.70
CA TYR A 234 -13.24 -11.88 11.05
C TYR A 234 -13.22 -10.36 10.86
N PHE A 235 -13.83 -9.87 9.79
CA PHE A 235 -13.89 -8.44 9.43
C PHE A 235 -15.15 -7.75 9.98
N GLY A 236 -16.03 -8.49 10.64
CA GLY A 236 -17.29 -7.98 11.19
C GLY A 236 -17.12 -7.25 12.52
N GLU A 237 -18.06 -6.37 12.84
CA GLU A 237 -18.04 -5.51 14.02
C GLU A 237 -17.82 -6.27 15.34
N THR A 238 -18.49 -7.40 15.51
CA THR A 238 -18.39 -8.20 16.75
C THR A 238 -16.96 -8.66 17.03
N ASN A 239 -16.25 -9.09 16.00
CA ASN A 239 -14.84 -9.49 16.14
C ASN A 239 -13.92 -8.28 16.32
N LEU A 240 -14.15 -7.20 15.57
CA LEU A 240 -13.37 -5.98 15.66
C LEU A 240 -13.40 -5.37 17.06
N LEU A 241 -14.56 -5.34 17.67
CA LEU A 241 -14.76 -4.72 19.00
C LEU A 241 -14.46 -5.66 20.18
N LYS A 242 -14.15 -6.94 19.93
CA LYS A 242 -13.90 -7.92 21.00
C LYS A 242 -12.83 -7.47 22.00
N ASN A 243 -11.75 -6.88 21.50
CA ASN A 243 -10.62 -6.42 22.31
C ASN A 243 -10.82 -5.02 22.90
N TYR A 244 -11.87 -4.32 22.50
CA TYR A 244 -12.15 -2.93 22.89
C TYR A 244 -13.36 -2.76 23.77
N ARG A 245 -14.07 -3.86 24.09
CA ARG A 245 -15.33 -3.80 24.88
C ARG A 245 -15.17 -3.11 26.22
N GLU A 246 -14.07 -3.36 26.93
CA GLU A 246 -13.80 -2.73 28.24
C GLU A 246 -13.50 -1.22 28.14
N ILE A 247 -13.22 -0.72 26.94
CA ILE A 247 -12.87 0.68 26.71
C ILE A 247 -14.05 1.48 26.20
N LEU A 248 -14.93 0.84 25.39
CA LEU A 248 -16.01 1.49 24.67
C LEU A 248 -17.37 1.40 25.41
N PHE A 249 -17.53 0.44 26.30
CA PHE A 249 -18.74 0.14 27.07
C PHE A 249 -18.41 -0.09 28.54
#